data_f306c16430b31ab6a237878572b9b180
#
_entry.id   f306c16430b31ab6a237878572b9b180
#
_cell.length_a   1.000
_cell.length_b   1.000
_cell.length_c   1.000
_cell.angle_alpha   90.00
_cell.angle_beta   90.00
_cell.angle_gamma   90.00
#
_symmetry.space_group_name_H-M   'P 1'
#
loop_
_entity.id
_entity.type
_entity.pdbx_description
1 polymer ?
#
loop_
_entity_poly.entity_id
_entity_poly.type
_entity_poly.pdbx_seq_one_letter_code
_entity_poly.pdbx_strand_id
1 'polypeptide(L)'
;MSERIRSFVAFDLESQEVVTKLAYVEKLLVETGADLRPVAPQNIHITIRFLGDVSPQMVDKIHEAMKNVKFTPFAIQIKGLGMFPSLNYPRIVWAAMIEGTEQLKSIFTQLEPQIRALGFAADQYGFSPHLTIARVRSAINKQNLSEFVTKKADYEFGTIHANCLRLKRSQLSPKGPTYTTLREVCPAQEQK
;
A
#
# COMPACT_ATOMS: atom_id res chain seq x y z
N MET A 1 -4.75 26.81 -15.46
CA MET A 1 -4.05 25.51 -15.32
C MET A 1 -5.08 24.49 -14.86
N SER A 2 -5.23 23.36 -15.56
CA SER A 2 -6.17 22.32 -15.14
C SER A 2 -5.68 21.69 -13.81
N GLU A 3 -6.59 21.47 -12.87
CA GLU A 3 -6.31 20.78 -11.61
C GLU A 3 -5.68 19.42 -11.90
N ARG A 4 -4.54 19.14 -11.24
CA ARG A 4 -3.90 17.83 -11.31
C ARG A 4 -4.02 17.13 -9.97
N ILE A 5 -4.50 15.90 -10.01
CA ILE A 5 -4.80 15.07 -8.84
C ILE A 5 -3.83 13.91 -8.80
N ARG A 6 -2.86 13.97 -7.89
CA ARG A 6 -1.96 12.83 -7.67
C ARG A 6 -2.75 11.68 -7.07
N SER A 7 -2.77 10.52 -7.74
CA SER A 7 -3.68 9.43 -7.40
C SER A 7 -3.05 8.04 -7.49
N PHE A 8 -3.69 7.09 -6.83
CA PHE A 8 -3.33 5.68 -6.82
C PHE A 8 -4.56 4.82 -6.48
N VAL A 9 -4.53 3.55 -6.87
CA VAL A 9 -5.55 2.56 -6.52
C VAL A 9 -5.02 1.68 -5.39
N ALA A 10 -5.84 1.48 -4.34
CA ALA A 10 -5.43 0.76 -3.13
C ALA A 10 -6.58 0.10 -2.38
N PHE A 11 -6.23 -0.79 -1.44
CA PHE A 11 -7.07 -1.20 -0.33
C PHE A 11 -6.63 -0.51 0.96
N ASP A 12 -7.57 -0.01 1.75
CA ASP A 12 -7.31 0.53 3.07
C ASP A 12 -7.22 -0.59 4.12
N LEU A 13 -6.52 -0.32 5.24
CA LEU A 13 -6.52 -1.20 6.39
C LEU A 13 -7.71 -0.89 7.29
N GLU A 14 -8.67 -1.80 7.37
CA GLU A 14 -9.91 -1.63 8.15
C GLU A 14 -9.87 -2.38 9.50
N SER A 15 -8.69 -2.87 9.93
CA SER A 15 -8.48 -3.55 11.21
C SER A 15 -7.71 -2.68 12.20
N GLN A 16 -8.39 -2.20 13.24
CA GLN A 16 -7.75 -1.40 14.29
C GLN A 16 -6.65 -2.19 15.03
N GLU A 17 -6.83 -3.50 15.21
CA GLU A 17 -5.82 -4.37 15.84
C GLU A 17 -4.52 -4.36 15.02
N VAL A 18 -4.62 -4.59 13.71
CA VAL A 18 -3.46 -4.60 12.80
C VAL A 18 -2.79 -3.23 12.77
N VAL A 19 -3.56 -2.15 12.67
CA VAL A 19 -3.05 -0.78 12.69
C VAL A 19 -2.30 -0.49 13.99
N THR A 20 -2.82 -0.93 15.14
CA THR A 20 -2.17 -0.76 16.44
C THR A 20 -0.83 -1.52 16.51
N LYS A 21 -0.78 -2.76 16.03
CA LYS A 21 0.46 -3.55 15.99
C LYS A 21 1.49 -2.96 15.02
N LEU A 22 1.06 -2.43 13.88
CA LEU A 22 1.94 -1.72 12.95
C LEU A 22 2.55 -0.47 13.60
N ALA A 23 1.73 0.37 14.24
CA ALA A 23 2.19 1.56 14.96
C ALA A 23 3.16 1.21 16.09
N TYR A 24 2.93 0.12 16.82
CA TYR A 24 3.86 -0.37 17.83
C TYR A 24 5.21 -0.77 17.22
N VAL A 25 5.21 -1.50 16.12
CA VAL A 25 6.45 -1.90 15.44
C VAL A 25 7.17 -0.69 14.85
N GLU A 26 6.46 0.30 14.31
CA GLU A 26 7.04 1.56 13.85
C GLU A 26 7.79 2.30 14.97
N LYS A 27 7.22 2.33 16.18
CA LYS A 27 7.91 2.90 17.35
C LYS A 27 9.21 2.18 17.63
N LEU A 28 9.21 0.84 17.63
CA LEU A 28 10.42 0.05 17.83
C LEU A 28 11.44 0.24 16.70
N LEU A 29 10.99 0.44 15.45
CA LEU A 29 11.88 0.77 14.34
C LEU A 29 12.61 2.10 14.57
N VAL A 30 11.93 3.12 15.08
CA VAL A 30 12.54 4.42 15.43
C VAL A 30 13.57 4.23 16.54
N GLU A 31 13.32 3.38 17.53
CA GLU A 31 14.23 3.06 18.64
C GLU A 31 15.55 2.40 18.17
N THR A 32 15.62 1.85 16.95
CA THR A 32 16.90 1.38 16.37
C THR A 32 17.91 2.51 16.13
N GLY A 33 17.47 3.76 16.18
CA GLY A 33 18.27 4.95 15.88
C GLY A 33 18.53 5.17 14.40
N ALA A 34 17.93 4.35 13.50
CA ALA A 34 18.01 4.56 12.07
C ALA A 34 17.26 5.82 11.64
N ASP A 35 17.77 6.49 10.59
CA ASP A 35 17.13 7.69 10.05
C ASP A 35 15.93 7.31 9.21
N LEU A 36 14.77 7.26 9.86
CA LEU A 36 13.52 6.80 9.29
C LEU A 36 12.47 7.92 9.19
N ARG A 37 11.59 7.78 8.21
CA ARG A 37 10.32 8.48 8.14
C ARG A 37 9.20 7.45 8.24
N PRO A 38 8.62 7.21 9.42
CA PRO A 38 7.47 6.33 9.59
C PRO A 38 6.28 6.79 8.75
N VAL A 39 5.44 5.86 8.35
CA VAL A 39 4.18 6.15 7.67
C VAL A 39 3.11 6.30 8.75
N ALA A 40 2.42 7.43 8.78
CA ALA A 40 1.34 7.61 9.76
C ALA A 40 0.32 6.45 9.65
N PRO A 41 -0.13 5.85 10.77
CA PRO A 41 -0.94 4.62 10.75
C PRO A 41 -2.17 4.71 9.84
N GLN A 42 -2.85 5.87 9.82
CA GLN A 42 -4.00 6.13 8.95
C GLN A 42 -3.65 6.20 7.45
N ASN A 43 -2.38 6.27 7.12
CA ASN A 43 -1.88 6.32 5.74
C ASN A 43 -1.32 4.98 5.25
N ILE A 44 -1.31 3.96 6.11
CA ILE A 44 -0.86 2.62 5.71
C ILE A 44 -1.96 1.99 4.84
N HIS A 45 -1.59 1.49 3.68
CA HIS A 45 -2.50 0.91 2.69
C HIS A 45 -1.78 -0.09 1.80
N ILE A 46 -2.55 -0.93 1.12
CA ILE A 46 -2.03 -1.84 0.08
C ILE A 46 -2.20 -1.15 -1.26
N THR A 47 -1.11 -0.65 -1.85
CA THR A 47 -1.16 -0.05 -3.19
C THR A 47 -1.30 -1.14 -4.24
N ILE A 48 -2.30 -1.02 -5.11
CA ILE A 48 -2.46 -1.85 -6.31
C ILE A 48 -1.76 -1.19 -7.49
N ARG A 49 -2.00 0.10 -7.73
CA ARG A 49 -1.44 0.82 -8.89
C ARG A 49 -1.25 2.30 -8.61
N PHE A 50 -0.02 2.79 -8.77
CA PHE A 50 0.24 4.23 -8.81
C PHE A 50 -0.14 4.79 -10.18
N LEU A 51 -0.84 5.93 -10.20
CA LEU A 51 -1.33 6.58 -11.41
C LEU A 51 -0.62 7.91 -11.69
N GLY A 52 -0.02 8.51 -10.66
CA GLY A 52 0.57 9.84 -10.77
C GLY A 52 -0.50 10.93 -10.85
N ASP A 53 -0.20 12.01 -11.57
CA ASP A 53 -1.07 13.16 -11.69
C ASP A 53 -2.10 12.96 -12.80
N VAL A 54 -3.37 13.01 -12.46
CA VAL A 54 -4.50 12.83 -13.39
C VAL A 54 -5.41 14.07 -13.40
N SER A 55 -6.18 14.25 -14.48
CA SER A 55 -7.22 15.26 -14.55
C SER A 55 -8.50 14.79 -13.82
N PRO A 56 -9.40 15.71 -13.41
CA PRO A 56 -10.70 15.34 -12.85
C PRO A 56 -11.51 14.39 -13.75
N GLN A 57 -11.49 14.61 -15.07
CA GLN A 57 -12.20 13.76 -16.05
C GLN A 57 -11.60 12.34 -16.10
N MET A 58 -10.27 12.21 -15.84
CA MET A 58 -9.61 10.90 -15.80
C MET A 58 -10.02 10.11 -14.57
N VAL A 59 -10.36 10.75 -13.44
CA VAL A 59 -10.86 10.08 -12.23
C VAL A 59 -12.08 9.20 -12.54
N ASP A 60 -13.02 9.69 -13.31
CA ASP A 60 -14.24 8.94 -13.67
C ASP A 60 -13.92 7.78 -14.62
N LYS A 61 -13.01 7.97 -15.58
CA LYS A 61 -12.56 6.89 -16.48
C LYS A 61 -11.84 5.76 -15.72
N ILE A 62 -11.00 6.13 -14.75
CA ILE A 62 -10.34 5.16 -13.88
C ILE A 62 -11.37 4.39 -13.03
N HIS A 63 -12.37 5.10 -12.51
CA HIS A 63 -13.46 4.46 -11.75
C HIS A 63 -14.22 3.43 -12.59
N GLU A 64 -14.55 3.74 -13.86
CA GLU A 64 -15.18 2.77 -14.77
C GLU A 64 -14.27 1.55 -15.01
N ALA A 65 -12.96 1.77 -15.19
CA ALA A 65 -11.99 0.68 -15.28
C ALA A 65 -11.98 -0.20 -14.01
N MET A 66 -12.04 0.42 -12.82
CA MET A 66 -12.10 -0.31 -11.55
C MET A 66 -13.37 -1.16 -11.40
N LYS A 67 -14.53 -0.70 -11.90
CA LYS A 67 -15.79 -1.47 -11.86
C LYS A 67 -15.74 -2.78 -12.66
N ASN A 68 -14.87 -2.86 -13.65
CA ASN A 68 -14.68 -4.06 -14.46
C ASN A 68 -13.81 -5.12 -13.77
N VAL A 69 -13.12 -4.77 -12.68
CA VAL A 69 -12.32 -5.71 -11.90
C VAL A 69 -13.24 -6.59 -11.06
N LYS A 70 -13.15 -7.90 -11.26
CA LYS A 70 -13.95 -8.88 -10.54
C LYS A 70 -13.17 -9.46 -9.37
N PHE A 71 -13.71 -9.32 -8.18
CA PHE A 71 -13.21 -9.94 -6.96
C PHE A 71 -14.36 -10.07 -5.95
N THR A 72 -14.20 -10.94 -4.97
CA THR A 72 -15.02 -11.00 -3.75
C THR A 72 -14.18 -10.51 -2.58
N PRO A 73 -14.76 -10.03 -1.48
CA PRO A 73 -14.01 -9.73 -0.27
C PRO A 73 -13.16 -10.92 0.18
N PHE A 74 -11.90 -10.68 0.54
CA PHE A 74 -10.96 -11.73 0.94
C PHE A 74 -10.09 -11.31 2.11
N ALA A 75 -9.63 -12.31 2.87
CA ALA A 75 -8.71 -12.11 3.98
C ALA A 75 -7.27 -11.96 3.47
N ILE A 76 -6.51 -11.11 4.14
CA ILE A 76 -5.07 -10.91 3.92
C ILE A 76 -4.39 -11.07 5.28
N GLN A 77 -3.55 -12.08 5.42
CA GLN A 77 -2.74 -12.26 6.62
C GLN A 77 -1.42 -11.50 6.50
N ILE A 78 -1.15 -10.65 7.48
CA ILE A 78 0.05 -9.80 7.53
C ILE A 78 1.00 -10.38 8.57
N LYS A 79 2.19 -10.79 8.11
CA LYS A 79 3.20 -11.43 8.95
C LYS A 79 4.60 -11.15 8.42
N GLY A 80 5.49 -10.73 9.33
CA GLY A 80 6.89 -10.50 9.04
C GLY A 80 7.21 -9.09 8.50
N LEU A 81 8.48 -8.73 8.62
CA LEU A 81 9.04 -7.50 8.09
C LEU A 81 10.05 -7.79 6.98
N GLY A 82 10.19 -6.84 6.07
CA GLY A 82 11.22 -6.87 5.06
C GLY A 82 11.66 -5.46 4.66
N MET A 83 12.66 -5.40 3.78
CA MET A 83 13.17 -4.14 3.25
C MET A 83 13.37 -4.22 1.74
N PHE A 84 13.08 -3.12 1.04
CA PHE A 84 13.39 -2.95 -0.37
C PHE A 84 14.50 -1.92 -0.57
N PRO A 85 15.37 -2.06 -1.61
CA PRO A 85 15.51 -3.23 -2.49
C PRO A 85 16.19 -4.42 -1.79
N SER A 86 16.91 -4.20 -0.68
CA SER A 86 17.56 -5.26 0.11
C SER A 86 17.90 -4.80 1.52
N LEU A 87 18.27 -5.74 2.40
CA LEU A 87 18.77 -5.46 3.75
C LEU A 87 20.04 -4.59 3.75
N ASN A 88 20.89 -4.72 2.73
CA ASN A 88 22.15 -3.97 2.63
C ASN A 88 21.98 -2.53 2.16
N TYR A 89 20.91 -2.27 1.37
CA TYR A 89 20.62 -0.95 0.81
C TYR A 89 19.14 -0.59 1.01
N PRO A 90 18.68 -0.50 2.28
CA PRO A 90 17.27 -0.30 2.54
C PRO A 90 16.81 1.11 2.13
N ARG A 91 15.66 1.17 1.47
CA ARG A 91 14.94 2.41 1.14
C ARG A 91 13.54 2.42 1.75
N ILE A 92 12.96 1.26 1.92
CA ILE A 92 11.60 1.05 2.43
C ILE A 92 11.63 -0.11 3.41
N VAL A 93 11.01 0.06 4.57
CA VAL A 93 10.65 -1.03 5.48
C VAL A 93 9.17 -1.33 5.27
N TRP A 94 8.82 -2.61 5.12
CA TRP A 94 7.48 -3.05 4.82
C TRP A 94 7.06 -4.26 5.65
N ALA A 95 5.75 -4.40 5.88
CA ALA A 95 5.18 -5.62 6.44
C ALA A 95 4.71 -6.54 5.30
N ALA A 96 5.00 -7.84 5.44
CA ALA A 96 4.72 -8.85 4.45
C ALA A 96 3.28 -9.35 4.54
N MET A 97 2.81 -9.90 3.43
CA MET A 97 1.54 -10.61 3.32
C MET A 97 1.83 -12.06 2.96
N ILE A 98 1.32 -12.99 3.75
CA ILE A 98 1.51 -14.43 3.52
C ILE A 98 0.27 -15.10 2.95
N GLU A 99 -0.91 -14.50 3.12
CA GLU A 99 -2.17 -14.91 2.49
C GLU A 99 -2.83 -13.73 1.77
N GLY A 100 -3.68 -14.00 0.80
CA GLY A 100 -4.39 -12.98 0.01
C GLY A 100 -3.56 -12.37 -1.13
N THR A 101 -2.30 -12.76 -1.28
CA THR A 101 -1.39 -12.20 -2.30
C THR A 101 -1.80 -12.56 -3.72
N GLU A 102 -2.33 -13.77 -3.94
CA GLU A 102 -2.79 -14.21 -5.27
C GLU A 102 -4.04 -13.45 -5.72
N GLN A 103 -4.96 -13.15 -4.78
CA GLN A 103 -6.13 -12.32 -5.06
C GLN A 103 -5.71 -10.89 -5.42
N LEU A 104 -4.76 -10.31 -4.69
CA LEU A 104 -4.19 -8.99 -5.00
C LEU A 104 -3.52 -8.97 -6.38
N LYS A 105 -2.76 -10.00 -6.74
CA LYS A 105 -2.16 -10.15 -8.07
C LYS A 105 -3.21 -10.29 -9.16
N SER A 106 -4.27 -11.06 -8.92
CA SER A 106 -5.40 -11.19 -9.84
C SER A 106 -6.06 -9.84 -10.11
N ILE A 107 -6.30 -9.05 -9.05
CA ILE A 107 -6.88 -7.70 -9.17
C ILE A 107 -5.97 -6.79 -9.99
N PHE A 108 -4.66 -6.79 -9.72
CA PHE A 108 -3.70 -6.03 -10.50
C PHE A 108 -3.69 -6.46 -11.98
N THR A 109 -3.68 -7.76 -12.25
CA THR A 109 -3.67 -8.31 -13.61
C THR A 109 -4.92 -7.93 -14.41
N GLN A 110 -6.07 -7.81 -13.76
CA GLN A 110 -7.31 -7.35 -14.40
C GLN A 110 -7.32 -5.83 -14.62
N LEU A 111 -6.78 -5.06 -13.66
CA LEU A 111 -6.81 -3.61 -13.68
C LEU A 111 -5.78 -3.02 -14.66
N GLU A 112 -4.56 -3.53 -14.68
CA GLU A 112 -3.42 -2.97 -15.43
C GLU A 112 -3.71 -2.79 -16.93
N PRO A 113 -4.26 -3.76 -17.68
CA PRO A 113 -4.60 -3.57 -19.09
C PRO A 113 -5.60 -2.44 -19.31
N GLN A 114 -6.57 -2.28 -18.42
CA GLN A 114 -7.60 -1.24 -18.51
C GLN A 114 -7.00 0.15 -18.25
N ILE A 115 -6.11 0.28 -17.26
CA ILE A 115 -5.38 1.52 -16.98
C ILE A 115 -4.47 1.88 -18.16
N ARG A 116 -3.79 0.90 -18.76
CA ARG A 116 -2.99 1.13 -19.98
C ARG A 116 -3.83 1.59 -21.16
N ALA A 117 -5.04 1.06 -21.33
CA ALA A 117 -5.97 1.49 -22.39
C ALA A 117 -6.40 2.95 -22.23
N LEU A 118 -6.32 3.52 -21.02
CA LEU A 118 -6.55 4.94 -20.75
C LEU A 118 -5.33 5.84 -21.04
N GLY A 119 -4.22 5.26 -21.52
CA GLY A 119 -3.00 5.98 -21.90
C GLY A 119 -1.91 6.03 -20.83
N PHE A 120 -2.04 5.29 -19.73
CA PHE A 120 -0.98 5.19 -18.74
C PHE A 120 0.14 4.26 -19.21
N ALA A 121 1.38 4.60 -18.85
CA ALA A 121 2.51 3.71 -19.06
C ALA A 121 2.36 2.41 -18.25
N ALA A 122 2.94 1.31 -18.74
CA ALA A 122 2.99 0.07 -17.98
C ALA A 122 3.71 0.27 -16.63
N ASP A 123 3.31 -0.49 -15.61
CA ASP A 123 4.06 -0.52 -14.35
C ASP A 123 5.44 -1.16 -14.61
N GLN A 124 6.50 -0.40 -14.34
CA GLN A 124 7.87 -0.81 -14.66
C GLN A 124 8.46 -1.81 -13.66
N TYR A 125 7.89 -1.88 -12.46
CA TYR A 125 8.43 -2.68 -11.36
C TYR A 125 7.66 -3.98 -11.11
N GLY A 126 6.54 -4.15 -11.82
CA GLY A 126 5.60 -5.24 -11.55
C GLY A 126 4.88 -5.06 -10.21
N PHE A 127 4.01 -5.99 -9.90
CA PHE A 127 3.20 -5.94 -8.68
C PHE A 127 3.78 -6.85 -7.59
N SER A 128 4.29 -6.25 -6.52
CA SER A 128 4.73 -6.94 -5.31
C SER A 128 3.94 -6.40 -4.11
N PRO A 129 2.91 -7.13 -3.65
CA PRO A 129 2.06 -6.66 -2.56
C PRO A 129 2.85 -6.52 -1.25
N HIS A 130 2.76 -5.35 -0.63
CA HIS A 130 3.41 -5.03 0.64
C HIS A 130 2.73 -3.85 1.33
N LEU A 131 2.91 -3.74 2.64
CA LEU A 131 2.52 -2.58 3.42
C LEU A 131 3.76 -1.76 3.77
N THR A 132 3.96 -0.61 3.14
CA THR A 132 5.04 0.30 3.54
C THR A 132 4.76 0.88 4.91
N ILE A 133 5.66 0.66 5.88
CA ILE A 133 5.54 1.18 7.26
C ILE A 133 6.56 2.28 7.55
N ALA A 134 7.73 2.28 6.89
CA ALA A 134 8.70 3.35 7.04
C ALA A 134 9.53 3.55 5.77
N ARG A 135 10.04 4.76 5.56
CA ARG A 135 11.03 5.09 4.53
C ARG A 135 12.36 5.37 5.19
N VAL A 136 13.43 4.80 4.62
CA VAL A 136 14.80 5.01 5.09
C VAL A 136 15.36 6.24 4.37
N ARG A 137 15.87 7.22 5.15
CA ARG A 137 16.36 8.51 4.64
C ARG A 137 17.88 8.52 4.41
N SER A 138 18.61 7.79 5.25
CA SER A 138 20.07 7.69 5.16
C SER A 138 20.56 6.32 5.64
N ALA A 139 21.88 6.11 5.60
CA ALA A 139 22.52 4.88 6.05
C ALA A 139 22.83 4.86 7.57
N ILE A 140 22.39 5.86 8.33
CA ILE A 140 22.62 5.94 9.78
C ILE A 140 21.96 4.73 10.46
N ASN A 141 22.75 4.00 11.28
CA ASN A 141 22.32 2.82 12.03
C ASN A 141 21.60 1.74 11.20
N LYS A 142 21.92 1.64 9.89
CA LYS A 142 21.28 0.66 8.99
C LYS A 142 21.50 -0.78 9.47
N GLN A 143 22.61 -1.07 10.15
CA GLN A 143 22.87 -2.43 10.67
C GLN A 143 21.86 -2.78 11.76
N ASN A 144 21.64 -1.91 12.74
CA ASN A 144 20.65 -2.09 13.79
C ASN A 144 19.24 -2.28 13.20
N LEU A 145 18.93 -1.48 12.15
CA LEU A 145 17.67 -1.61 11.42
C LEU A 145 17.54 -3.00 10.76
N SER A 146 18.59 -3.45 10.06
CA SER A 146 18.60 -4.76 9.38
C SER A 146 18.45 -5.92 10.37
N GLU A 147 19.15 -5.85 11.50
CA GLU A 147 19.03 -6.84 12.56
C GLU A 147 17.63 -6.87 13.17
N PHE A 148 17.04 -5.70 13.42
CA PHE A 148 15.68 -5.60 13.93
C PHE A 148 14.67 -6.21 12.96
N VAL A 149 14.74 -5.87 11.67
CA VAL A 149 13.85 -6.40 10.63
C VAL A 149 14.00 -7.92 10.52
N THR A 150 15.24 -8.46 10.55
CA THR A 150 15.49 -9.88 10.52
C THR A 150 14.89 -10.60 11.75
N LYS A 151 15.03 -10.03 12.95
CA LYS A 151 14.43 -10.57 14.18
C LYS A 151 12.89 -10.57 14.15
N LYS A 152 12.29 -9.73 13.31
CA LYS A 152 10.83 -9.60 13.14
C LYS A 152 10.31 -10.28 11.86
N ALA A 153 11.08 -11.14 11.22
CA ALA A 153 10.69 -11.85 10.00
C ALA A 153 9.41 -12.71 10.16
N ASP A 154 9.10 -13.16 11.37
CA ASP A 154 7.91 -13.95 11.69
C ASP A 154 6.91 -13.25 12.60
N TYR A 155 7.03 -11.92 12.78
CA TYR A 155 6.12 -11.17 13.65
C TYR A 155 4.71 -11.12 13.05
N GLU A 156 3.69 -11.54 13.83
CA GLU A 156 2.31 -11.60 13.40
C GLU A 156 1.57 -10.30 13.69
N PHE A 157 1.19 -9.58 12.62
CA PHE A 157 0.38 -8.39 12.73
C PHE A 157 -1.11 -8.72 12.83
N GLY A 158 -1.57 -9.78 12.14
CA GLY A 158 -2.95 -10.24 12.11
C GLY A 158 -3.55 -10.24 10.71
N THR A 159 -4.87 -10.31 10.66
CA THR A 159 -5.62 -10.43 9.41
C THR A 159 -6.45 -9.16 9.17
N ILE A 160 -6.46 -8.70 7.92
CA ILE A 160 -7.37 -7.67 7.43
C ILE A 160 -8.27 -8.25 6.34
N HIS A 161 -9.36 -7.56 6.03
CA HIS A 161 -10.25 -7.90 4.91
C HIS A 161 -10.14 -6.83 3.81
N ALA A 162 -9.85 -7.27 2.59
CA ALA A 162 -9.89 -6.43 1.40
C ALA A 162 -11.33 -6.38 0.89
N ASN A 163 -12.09 -5.35 1.32
CA ASN A 163 -13.51 -5.21 1.02
C ASN A 163 -13.76 -4.35 -0.22
N CYS A 164 -13.14 -3.18 -0.29
CA CYS A 164 -13.39 -2.19 -1.34
C CYS A 164 -12.09 -1.71 -1.98
N LEU A 165 -12.04 -1.75 -3.30
CA LEU A 165 -10.96 -1.17 -4.09
C LEU A 165 -11.20 0.34 -4.20
N ARG A 166 -10.21 1.16 -3.82
CA ARG A 166 -10.35 2.62 -3.72
C ARG A 166 -9.39 3.35 -4.63
N LEU A 167 -9.91 4.35 -5.34
CA LEU A 167 -9.10 5.38 -5.99
C LEU A 167 -8.86 6.49 -4.98
N LYS A 168 -7.60 6.70 -4.64
CA LYS A 168 -7.17 7.65 -3.61
C LYS A 168 -6.46 8.85 -4.22
N ARG A 169 -6.70 10.04 -3.66
CA ARG A 169 -5.92 11.26 -3.88
C ARG A 169 -4.80 11.34 -2.85
N SER A 170 -3.60 11.71 -3.29
CA SER A 170 -2.47 12.02 -2.42
C SER A 170 -2.21 13.53 -2.42
N GLN A 171 -2.37 14.17 -1.28
CA GLN A 171 -2.01 15.57 -1.08
C GLN A 171 -0.75 15.63 -0.23
N LEU A 172 0.32 16.18 -0.80
CA LEU A 172 1.60 16.32 -0.10
C LEU A 172 1.62 17.61 0.71
N SER A 173 2.09 17.53 1.95
CA SER A 173 2.33 18.67 2.82
C SER A 173 3.67 18.52 3.54
N PRO A 174 4.21 19.59 4.15
CA PRO A 174 5.42 19.49 4.98
C PRO A 174 5.28 18.47 6.13
N LYS A 175 4.06 18.26 6.62
CA LYS A 175 3.75 17.28 7.69
C LYS A 175 3.63 15.84 7.17
N GLY A 176 3.63 15.63 5.86
CA GLY A 176 3.47 14.35 5.20
C GLY A 176 2.30 14.30 4.23
N PRO A 177 2.08 13.15 3.58
CA PRO A 177 0.95 12.97 2.69
C PRO A 177 -0.36 12.81 3.49
N THR A 178 -1.44 13.32 2.92
CA THR A 178 -2.82 13.02 3.35
C THR A 178 -3.51 12.32 2.19
N TYR A 179 -4.25 11.25 2.49
CA TYR A 179 -4.95 10.46 1.49
C TYR A 179 -6.46 10.58 1.68
N THR A 180 -7.18 10.86 0.58
CA THR A 180 -8.64 10.91 0.55
C THR A 180 -9.17 9.99 -0.54
N THR A 181 -10.30 9.33 -0.29
CA THR A 181 -10.96 8.48 -1.28
C THR A 181 -11.74 9.33 -2.25
N LEU A 182 -11.46 9.19 -3.55
CA LEU A 182 -12.17 9.87 -4.63
C LEU A 182 -13.34 9.02 -5.13
N ARG A 183 -13.11 7.72 -5.30
CA ARG A 183 -14.07 6.72 -5.77
C ARG A 183 -13.76 5.39 -5.12
N GLU A 184 -14.78 4.52 -4.99
CA GLU A 184 -14.58 3.16 -4.52
C GLU A 184 -15.46 2.17 -5.27
N VAL A 185 -15.02 0.93 -5.31
CA VAL A 185 -15.74 -0.22 -5.86
C VAL A 185 -15.73 -1.32 -4.82
N CYS A 186 -16.91 -1.61 -4.28
CA CYS A 186 -17.12 -2.72 -3.35
C CYS A 186 -17.92 -3.80 -4.07
N PRO A 187 -17.46 -5.06 -4.09
CA PRO A 187 -18.27 -6.17 -4.60
C PRO A 187 -19.58 -6.28 -3.80
N ALA A 188 -20.64 -6.69 -4.49
CA ALA A 188 -21.88 -7.02 -3.80
C ALA A 188 -21.60 -8.14 -2.78
N GLN A 189 -22.00 -7.93 -1.52
CA GLN A 189 -21.95 -9.00 -0.53
C GLN A 189 -22.96 -10.06 -0.99
N GLU A 190 -22.48 -11.28 -1.24
CA GLU A 190 -23.40 -12.40 -1.38
C GLU A 190 -24.16 -12.55 -0.06
N GLN A 191 -25.44 -12.23 -0.08
CA GLN A 191 -26.33 -12.54 1.03
C GLN A 191 -26.37 -14.07 1.16
N LYS A 192 -25.75 -14.57 2.24
CA LYS A 192 -25.89 -15.96 2.64
C LYS A 192 -27.24 -16.19 3.30
#